data_be9487fdd52b8bc5700533e3b77d010a
#
_entry.id   be9487fdd52b8bc5700533e3b77d010a
#
_cell.length_a   1.000
_cell.length_b   1.000
_cell.length_c   1.000
_cell.angle_alpha   90.00
_cell.angle_beta   90.00
_cell.angle_gamma   90.00
#
_symmetry.space_group_name_H-M   'P 1'
#
loop_
_entity.id
_entity.type
_entity.pdbx_description
1 polymer ?
#
loop_
_entity_poly.entity_id
_entity_poly.type
_entity_poly.pdbx_seq_one_letter_code
_entity_poly.pdbx_strand_id
1 'polypeptide(L)' 'MRIFIIPNLEKAHTTELTNRAAHQLLRLGAQVLMEEKFRPLFPIAGVRYGDFDESLRACDIILAIGG' A
#
# COMPACT_ATOMS: atom_id res chain seq x y z
N MET A 1 -5.31 9.60 -8.52
CA MET A 1 -4.52 9.82 -7.30
C MET A 1 -3.67 8.60 -7.01
N ARG A 2 -2.42 8.82 -6.66
CA ARG A 2 -1.48 7.75 -6.35
C ARG A 2 -1.25 7.72 -4.84
N ILE A 3 -1.59 6.60 -4.23
CA ILE A 3 -1.54 6.43 -2.77
C ILE A 3 -0.50 5.38 -2.42
N PHE A 4 0.49 5.78 -1.64
CA PHE A 4 1.56 4.88 -1.20
C PHE A 4 1.21 4.35 0.17
N ILE A 5 0.89 3.04 0.25
CA ILE A 5 0.55 2.40 1.51
C ILE A 5 1.81 1.88 2.18
N ILE A 6 2.00 2.27 3.43
CA ILE A 6 3.12 1.82 4.26
C ILE A 6 2.54 1.11 5.48
N PRO A 7 2.49 -0.24 5.47
CA PRO A 7 1.93 -0.98 6.60
C PRO A 7 2.97 -1.17 7.71
N ASN A 8 2.54 -0.96 8.96
CA ASN A 8 3.35 -1.28 10.13
C ASN A 8 2.94 -2.65 10.66
N LEU A 9 3.71 -3.68 10.30
CA LEU A 9 3.36 -5.06 10.61
C LEU A 9 3.49 -5.40 12.08
N GLU A 10 4.08 -4.52 12.89
CA GLU A 10 4.19 -4.73 14.33
C GLU A 10 2.89 -4.46 15.08
N LYS A 11 1.94 -3.79 14.42
CA LYS A 11 0.65 -3.48 15.04
C LYS A 11 -0.37 -4.55 14.68
N ALA A 12 -1.27 -4.82 15.63
CA ALA A 12 -2.34 -5.78 15.44
C ALA A 12 -3.26 -5.34 14.29
N HIS A 13 -3.79 -6.31 13.57
CA HIS A 13 -4.76 -6.11 12.49
C HIS A 13 -4.25 -5.34 11.29
N THR A 14 -2.96 -5.01 11.24
CA THR A 14 -2.40 -4.25 10.10
C THR A 14 -2.55 -5.00 8.79
N THR A 15 -2.34 -6.33 8.80
CA THR A 15 -2.46 -7.13 7.59
C THR A 15 -3.88 -7.05 7.02
N GLU A 16 -4.88 -7.22 7.85
CA GLU A 16 -6.28 -7.15 7.42
C GLU A 16 -6.63 -5.76 6.91
N LEU A 17 -6.24 -4.73 7.67
CA LEU A 17 -6.53 -3.35 7.30
C LEU A 17 -5.84 -2.96 5.99
N THR A 18 -4.60 -3.40 5.80
CA THR A 18 -3.86 -3.10 4.57
C THR A 18 -4.54 -3.72 3.36
N ASN A 19 -4.94 -5.00 3.48
CA ASN A 19 -5.65 -5.66 2.38
C ASN A 19 -6.96 -4.95 2.06
N ARG A 20 -7.74 -4.59 3.08
CA ARG A 20 -9.02 -3.93 2.88
C ARG A 20 -8.83 -2.54 2.27
N ALA A 21 -7.88 -1.78 2.78
CA ALA A 21 -7.61 -0.44 2.27
C ALA A 21 -7.17 -0.48 0.81
N ALA A 22 -6.24 -1.38 0.47
CA ALA A 22 -5.74 -1.49 -0.90
C ALA A 22 -6.87 -1.86 -1.87
N HIS A 23 -7.67 -2.86 -1.54
CA HIS A 23 -8.79 -3.27 -2.40
C HIS A 23 -9.82 -2.15 -2.56
N GLN A 24 -10.12 -1.45 -1.48
CA GLN A 24 -11.10 -0.37 -1.51
C GLN A 24 -10.62 0.79 -2.37
N LEU A 25 -9.36 1.17 -2.22
CA LEU A 25 -8.78 2.26 -3.00
C LEU A 25 -8.71 1.91 -4.49
N LEU A 26 -8.33 0.67 -4.81
CA LEU A 26 -8.31 0.22 -6.20
C LEU A 26 -9.72 0.25 -6.80
N ARG A 27 -10.72 -0.17 -6.03
CA ARG A 27 -12.10 -0.14 -6.48
C ARG A 27 -12.56 1.29 -6.77
N LEU A 28 -12.07 2.25 -6.01
CA LEU A 28 -12.42 3.66 -6.20
C LEU A 28 -11.63 4.33 -7.32
N GLY A 29 -10.78 3.59 -8.00
CA GLY A 29 -10.02 4.11 -9.12
C GLY A 29 -8.67 4.73 -8.77
N ALA A 30 -8.25 4.64 -7.51
CA ALA A 30 -6.94 5.14 -7.12
C ALA A 30 -5.85 4.17 -7.59
N GLN A 31 -4.64 4.72 -7.79
CA GLN A 31 -3.46 3.91 -8.00
C GLN A 31 -2.83 3.66 -6.64
N VAL A 32 -2.56 2.39 -6.34
CA VAL A 32 -1.99 2.00 -5.05
C VAL A 32 -0.56 1.55 -5.26
N LEU A 33 0.36 2.15 -4.49
CA LEU A 33 1.77 1.80 -4.51
C LEU A 33 2.14 1.17 -3.17
N MET A 34 3.10 0.24 -3.21
CA MET A 34 3.61 -0.41 -2.02
C MET A 34 5.05 -0.82 -2.27
N GLU A 35 5.84 -0.93 -1.20
CA GLU A 35 7.21 -1.39 -1.35
C GLU A 35 7.26 -2.83 -1.84
N GLU A 36 8.23 -3.12 -2.70
CA GLU A 36 8.40 -4.46 -3.28
C GLU A 36 8.54 -5.54 -2.19
N LYS A 37 9.16 -5.21 -1.07
CA LYS A 37 9.36 -6.20 0.01
C LYS A 37 8.05 -6.73 0.58
N PHE A 38 6.94 -6.02 0.39
CA PHE A 38 5.64 -6.44 0.89
C PHE A 38 4.86 -7.29 -0.09
N ARG A 39 5.35 -7.49 -1.30
CA ARG A 39 4.64 -8.29 -2.30
C ARG A 39 4.29 -9.69 -1.81
N PRO A 40 5.20 -10.43 -1.16
CA PRO A 40 4.85 -11.78 -0.70
C PRO A 40 3.70 -11.80 0.32
N LEU A 41 3.62 -10.75 1.14
CA LEU A 41 2.60 -10.65 2.18
C LEU A 41 1.28 -10.09 1.64
N PHE A 42 1.36 -9.22 0.65
CA PHE A 42 0.21 -8.53 0.05
C PHE A 42 0.24 -8.68 -1.47
N PRO A 43 0.03 -9.89 -2.00
CA PRO A 43 0.04 -10.10 -3.45
C PRO A 43 -1.30 -9.68 -4.06
N ILE A 44 -1.53 -8.38 -4.12
CA ILE A 44 -2.80 -7.81 -4.55
C ILE A 44 -2.71 -7.37 -6.01
N ALA A 45 -3.59 -7.91 -6.85
CA ALA A 45 -3.65 -7.51 -8.25
C ALA A 45 -3.99 -6.03 -8.34
N GLY A 46 -3.25 -5.31 -9.17
CA GLY A 46 -3.47 -3.88 -9.35
C GLY A 46 -2.57 -2.99 -8.51
N VAL A 47 -1.93 -3.53 -7.48
CA VAL A 47 -0.97 -2.76 -6.69
C VAL A 47 0.35 -2.68 -7.46
N ARG A 48 0.92 -1.49 -7.50
CA ARG A 48 2.22 -1.26 -8.12
C ARG A 48 3.30 -1.33 -7.04
N TYR A 49 4.15 -2.35 -7.15
CA TYR A 49 5.24 -2.56 -6.20
C TYR A 49 6.52 -1.93 -6.72
N GLY A 50 7.29 -1.33 -5.84
CA GLY A 50 8.52 -0.70 -6.25
C GLY A 50 9.41 -0.35 -5.09
N ASP A 51 10.48 0.37 -5.39
CA ASP A 51 11.42 0.87 -4.42
C ASP A 51 10.77 1.95 -3.56
N PHE A 52 11.18 2.05 -2.29
CA PHE A 52 10.62 3.03 -1.36
C PHE A 52 10.78 4.46 -1.88
N ASP A 53 11.99 4.83 -2.28
CA ASP A 53 12.25 6.21 -2.71
C ASP A 53 11.49 6.56 -3.98
N GLU A 54 11.42 5.62 -4.93
CA GLU A 54 10.65 5.84 -6.14
C GLU A 54 9.17 6.00 -5.84
N SER A 55 8.62 5.15 -4.97
CA SER A 55 7.21 5.21 -4.59
C SER A 55 6.91 6.52 -3.86
N LEU A 56 7.82 6.93 -2.99
CA LEU A 56 7.66 8.17 -2.23
C LEU A 56 7.60 9.37 -3.17
N ARG A 57 8.45 9.39 -4.19
CA ARG A 57 8.45 10.49 -5.16
C ARG A 57 7.25 10.46 -6.10
N ALA A 58 6.73 9.27 -6.36
CA ALA A 58 5.63 9.12 -7.33
C ALA A 58 4.26 9.34 -6.72
N CYS A 59 4.12 9.19 -5.41
CA CYS A 59 2.80 9.25 -4.78
C CYS A 59 2.31 10.67 -4.56
N ASP A 60 1.00 10.79 -4.45
CA ASP A 60 0.34 12.03 -4.06
C ASP A 60 0.10 12.07 -2.55
N ILE A 61 -0.17 10.90 -1.97
CA ILE A 61 -0.48 10.76 -0.54
C ILE A 61 0.20 9.50 -0.01
N ILE A 62 0.66 9.59 1.24
CA ILE A 62 1.14 8.42 1.98
C ILE A 62 0.05 8.01 2.94
N LEU A 63 -0.29 6.73 2.93
CA LEU A 63 -1.23 6.14 3.87
C LEU A 63 -0.47 5.16 4.76
N ALA A 64 -0.18 5.59 5.99
CA ALA A 64 0.47 4.73 6.97
C ALA A 64 -0.60 3.96 7.73
N ILE A 65 -0.51 2.63 7.74
CA ILE A 65 -1.48 1.78 8.41
C ILE A 65 -0.83 1.15 9.63
N GLY A 66 -1.48 1.30 10.78
CA GLY A 66 -0.99 0.74 12.04
C GLY A 66 0.08 1.57 12.70
N GLY A 67 0.42 2.66 12.12
CA GLY A 67 1.48 3.46 12.62
C GLY A 67 1.10 4.76 13.17
#